data_b729810084544b74098a103ed4860a77
#
_entry.id   b729810084544b74098a103ed4860a77
#
_cell.length_a   1.000
_cell.length_b   1.000
_cell.length_c   1.000
_cell.angle_alpha   90.00
_cell.angle_beta   90.00
_cell.angle_gamma   90.00
#
_symmetry.space_group_name_H-M   'P 1'
#
loop_
_entity.id
_entity.type
_entity.pdbx_description
1 polymer ?
#
loop_
_entity_poly.entity_id
_entity_poly.type
_entity_poly.pdbx_seq_one_letter_code
_entity_poly.pdbx_strand_id
1 'polypeptide(L)'
;MFNKKEFFKIYLVGFFLLLIIISIFAVIIFEKTTKNNNQKIITLNLDTKVEENLSWNFSTINTSMEVKIGQLYKIDFNVKNYGSIKSSGKAIYNVRPKLLKKYFVEIDCFCYKKQTLLPSEKSTYSITFYIDPKILSDLKPKDIKDINIYYTFLNI
;
A
#
# COMPACT_ATOMS: atom_id res chain seq x y z
N MET A 1 3.35 63.31 18.72
CA MET A 1 2.82 63.45 17.36
C MET A 1 3.72 62.60 16.45
N PHE A 2 3.34 61.36 16.17
CA PHE A 2 4.15 60.45 15.32
C PHE A 2 4.15 61.00 13.89
N ASN A 3 5.35 61.02 13.27
CA ASN A 3 5.55 61.58 11.93
C ASN A 3 4.97 60.64 10.87
N LYS A 4 4.07 61.08 10.04
CA LYS A 4 3.39 60.33 8.97
C LYS A 4 4.37 59.55 8.09
N LYS A 5 5.61 60.06 7.94
CA LYS A 5 6.70 59.38 7.17
C LYS A 5 7.25 58.14 7.88
N GLU A 6 7.30 58.13 9.20
CA GLU A 6 7.77 56.95 9.96
C GLU A 6 6.70 55.82 9.95
N PHE A 7 5.41 56.18 10.05
CA PHE A 7 4.33 55.21 9.88
C PHE A 7 4.35 54.56 8.52
N PHE A 8 4.59 55.31 7.46
CA PHE A 8 4.67 54.76 6.09
C PHE A 8 5.86 53.79 5.90
N LYS A 9 7.02 54.07 6.50
CA LYS A 9 8.18 53.18 6.48
C LYS A 9 7.90 51.86 7.22
N ILE A 10 7.26 51.92 8.40
CA ILE A 10 6.89 50.71 9.18
C ILE A 10 5.93 49.84 8.37
N TYR A 11 4.94 50.45 7.72
CA TYR A 11 3.98 49.75 6.88
C TYR A 11 4.65 49.09 5.67
N LEU A 12 5.59 49.79 5.02
CA LEU A 12 6.34 49.30 3.89
C LEU A 12 7.21 48.09 4.29
N VAL A 13 7.90 48.15 5.41
CA VAL A 13 8.72 47.06 5.96
C VAL A 13 7.84 45.87 6.29
N GLY A 14 6.70 46.07 6.92
CA GLY A 14 5.73 45.01 7.25
C GLY A 14 5.19 44.32 5.99
N PHE A 15 4.90 45.08 4.93
CA PHE A 15 4.44 44.56 3.67
C PHE A 15 5.50 43.68 2.97
N PHE A 16 6.77 44.13 2.97
CA PHE A 16 7.86 43.31 2.39
C PHE A 16 8.11 42.04 3.19
N LEU A 17 8.04 42.07 4.53
CA LEU A 17 8.14 40.88 5.37
C LEU A 17 7.01 39.89 5.09
N LEU A 18 5.79 40.37 4.89
CA LEU A 18 4.65 39.52 4.54
C LEU A 18 4.86 38.83 3.20
N LEU A 19 5.37 39.54 2.17
CA LEU A 19 5.69 38.96 0.86
C LEU A 19 6.77 37.87 0.95
N ILE A 20 7.79 38.06 1.80
CA ILE A 20 8.85 37.08 2.02
C ILE A 20 8.26 35.82 2.66
N ILE A 21 7.39 35.96 3.66
CA ILE A 21 6.73 34.81 4.33
C ILE A 21 5.87 34.03 3.34
N ILE A 22 5.08 34.73 2.52
CA ILE A 22 4.25 34.09 1.46
C ILE A 22 5.12 33.34 0.47
N SER A 23 6.23 33.92 0.05
CA SER A 23 7.18 33.29 -0.89
C SER A 23 7.79 32.00 -0.29
N ILE A 24 8.26 32.05 0.95
CA ILE A 24 8.79 30.88 1.66
C ILE A 24 7.73 29.77 1.77
N PHE A 25 6.50 30.16 2.14
CA PHE A 25 5.39 29.20 2.27
C PHE A 25 5.02 28.56 0.92
N ALA A 26 5.04 29.34 -0.16
CA ALA A 26 4.82 28.84 -1.53
C ALA A 26 5.90 27.83 -1.96
N VAL A 27 7.18 28.11 -1.65
CA VAL A 27 8.29 27.20 -1.93
C VAL A 27 8.13 25.88 -1.16
N ILE A 28 7.80 25.95 0.11
CA ILE A 28 7.58 24.75 0.97
C ILE A 28 6.43 23.88 0.43
N ILE A 29 5.32 24.53 0.03
CA ILE A 29 4.19 23.79 -0.58
C ILE A 29 4.60 23.19 -1.91
N PHE A 30 5.33 23.92 -2.76
CA PHE A 30 5.78 23.44 -4.06
C PHE A 30 6.73 22.24 -3.93
N GLU A 31 7.70 22.28 -3.01
CA GLU A 31 8.58 21.13 -2.73
C GLU A 31 7.80 19.90 -2.23
N LYS A 32 6.81 20.11 -1.36
CA LYS A 32 5.98 19.02 -0.84
C LYS A 32 5.12 18.39 -1.93
N THR A 33 4.61 19.19 -2.85
CA THR A 33 3.80 18.73 -3.99
C THR A 33 4.63 17.99 -5.03
N THR A 34 5.84 18.49 -5.33
CA THR A 34 6.77 17.87 -6.30
C THR A 34 7.30 16.53 -5.79
N LYS A 35 7.59 16.43 -4.50
CA LYS A 35 8.05 15.18 -3.87
C LYS A 35 6.98 14.07 -3.92
N ASN A 36 5.70 14.45 -3.92
CA ASN A 36 4.59 13.50 -4.02
C ASN A 36 4.34 13.00 -5.46
N ASN A 37 4.73 13.76 -6.48
CA ASN A 37 4.52 13.39 -7.89
C ASN A 37 5.57 12.41 -8.46
N ASN A 38 6.70 12.20 -7.77
CA ASN A 38 7.77 11.28 -8.19
C ASN A 38 7.73 9.92 -7.48
N GLN A 39 6.60 9.54 -6.90
CA GLN A 39 6.45 8.20 -6.31
C GLN A 39 6.58 7.14 -7.39
N LYS A 40 7.59 6.27 -7.27
CA LYS A 40 7.77 5.16 -8.20
C LYS A 40 6.57 4.21 -8.11
N ILE A 41 6.02 3.90 -9.27
CA ILE A 41 4.95 2.93 -9.46
C ILE A 41 5.59 1.59 -9.85
N ILE A 42 5.05 0.50 -9.31
CA ILE A 42 5.43 -0.87 -9.65
C ILE A 42 4.16 -1.69 -9.88
N THR A 43 4.26 -2.73 -10.66
CA THR A 43 3.17 -3.69 -10.88
C THR A 43 3.18 -4.74 -9.77
N LEU A 44 2.04 -4.91 -9.11
CA LEU A 44 1.78 -5.99 -8.17
C LEU A 44 0.86 -7.00 -8.83
N ASN A 45 1.32 -8.24 -8.98
CA ASN A 45 0.51 -9.35 -9.47
C ASN A 45 0.14 -10.27 -8.30
N LEU A 46 -1.09 -10.71 -8.28
CA LEU A 46 -1.66 -11.56 -7.23
C LEU A 46 -2.16 -12.86 -7.84
N ASP A 47 -1.70 -13.96 -7.31
CA ASP A 47 -2.16 -15.30 -7.65
C ASP A 47 -2.70 -16.00 -6.41
N THR A 48 -3.78 -16.75 -6.57
CA THR A 48 -4.49 -17.44 -5.49
C THR A 48 -4.58 -18.92 -5.77
N LYS A 49 -4.22 -19.74 -4.80
CA LYS A 49 -4.28 -21.19 -4.87
C LYS A 49 -4.90 -21.80 -3.62
N VAL A 50 -5.54 -22.93 -3.79
CA VAL A 50 -6.02 -23.78 -2.69
C VAL A 50 -5.35 -25.14 -2.84
N GLU A 51 -4.95 -25.75 -1.73
CA GLU A 51 -4.41 -27.12 -1.70
C GLU A 51 -5.47 -28.12 -2.14
N GLU A 52 -5.04 -29.20 -2.82
CA GLU A 52 -5.94 -30.19 -3.46
C GLU A 52 -6.95 -30.83 -2.50
N ASN A 53 -6.58 -30.96 -1.24
CA ASN A 53 -7.44 -31.60 -0.19
C ASN A 53 -8.47 -30.65 0.43
N LEU A 54 -8.50 -29.37 0.02
CA LEU A 54 -9.42 -28.38 0.54
C LEU A 54 -10.38 -27.95 -0.55
N SER A 55 -11.64 -28.35 -0.44
CA SER A 55 -12.69 -28.09 -1.43
C SER A 55 -13.17 -26.62 -1.38
N TRP A 56 -12.24 -25.67 -1.36
CA TRP A 56 -12.53 -24.24 -1.35
C TRP A 56 -12.25 -23.61 -2.72
N ASN A 57 -12.97 -22.55 -3.04
CA ASN A 57 -12.56 -21.57 -4.04
C ASN A 57 -11.95 -20.36 -3.31
N PHE A 58 -10.85 -19.88 -3.82
CA PHE A 58 -10.16 -18.72 -3.28
C PHE A 58 -9.76 -17.81 -4.43
N SER A 59 -10.26 -16.60 -4.46
CA SER A 59 -10.06 -15.68 -5.58
C SER A 59 -10.06 -14.22 -5.16
N THR A 60 -9.44 -13.38 -5.98
CA THR A 60 -9.54 -11.91 -5.92
C THR A 60 -9.85 -11.36 -7.30
N ILE A 61 -10.54 -10.22 -7.36
CA ILE A 61 -10.75 -9.48 -8.62
C ILE A 61 -9.49 -8.68 -9.02
N ASN A 62 -8.62 -8.37 -8.06
CA ASN A 62 -7.40 -7.60 -8.26
C ASN A 62 -6.22 -8.53 -8.55
N THR A 63 -6.22 -9.18 -9.72
CA THR A 63 -5.13 -10.09 -10.11
C THR A 63 -3.85 -9.36 -10.53
N SER A 64 -3.96 -8.09 -10.94
CA SER A 64 -2.84 -7.19 -11.22
C SER A 64 -3.23 -5.76 -10.94
N MET A 65 -2.34 -4.99 -10.32
CA MET A 65 -2.57 -3.57 -10.03
C MET A 65 -1.27 -2.79 -9.98
N GLU A 66 -1.35 -1.50 -10.30
CA GLU A 66 -0.26 -0.57 -10.08
C GLU A 66 -0.27 -0.07 -8.64
N VAL A 67 0.87 -0.15 -7.98
CA VAL A 67 1.04 0.33 -6.60
C VAL A 67 2.15 1.37 -6.53
N LYS A 68 1.87 2.46 -5.83
CA LYS A 68 2.86 3.49 -5.51
C LYS A 68 3.60 3.08 -4.25
N ILE A 69 4.93 3.12 -4.29
CA ILE A 69 5.77 2.76 -3.15
C ILE A 69 5.48 3.71 -1.98
N GLY A 70 5.29 3.14 -0.79
CA GLY A 70 4.96 3.87 0.45
C GLY A 70 3.48 4.18 0.64
N GLN A 71 2.60 3.88 -0.33
CA GLN A 71 1.15 4.07 -0.21
C GLN A 71 0.50 2.79 0.33
N LEU A 72 -0.51 2.96 1.19
CA LEU A 72 -1.33 1.86 1.71
C LEU A 72 -2.36 1.41 0.69
N TYR A 73 -2.52 0.09 0.59
CA TYR A 73 -3.53 -0.57 -0.24
C TYR A 73 -4.28 -1.61 0.56
N LYS A 74 -5.55 -1.79 0.22
CA LYS A 74 -6.38 -2.88 0.73
C LYS A 74 -6.83 -3.76 -0.44
N ILE A 75 -6.75 -5.08 -0.27
CA ILE A 75 -7.21 -6.06 -1.24
C ILE A 75 -8.15 -7.03 -0.54
N ASP A 76 -9.27 -7.31 -1.18
CA ASP A 76 -10.27 -8.26 -0.72
C ASP A 76 -10.18 -9.56 -1.51
N PHE A 77 -10.30 -10.67 -0.79
CA PHE A 77 -10.30 -12.03 -1.33
C PHE A 77 -11.61 -12.71 -0.98
N ASN A 78 -12.23 -13.33 -1.94
CA ASN A 78 -13.43 -14.12 -1.78
C ASN A 78 -13.07 -15.59 -1.59
N VAL A 79 -13.66 -16.22 -0.58
CA VAL A 79 -13.50 -17.65 -0.30
C VAL A 79 -14.86 -18.29 -0.21
N LYS A 80 -14.99 -19.51 -0.77
CA LYS A 80 -16.21 -20.31 -0.65
C LYS A 80 -15.84 -21.77 -0.44
N ASN A 81 -16.49 -22.42 0.54
CA ASN A 81 -16.40 -23.87 0.72
C ASN A 81 -17.41 -24.56 -0.22
N TYR A 82 -16.91 -25.32 -1.18
CA TYR A 82 -17.73 -26.15 -2.08
C TYR A 82 -17.86 -27.60 -1.60
N GLY A 83 -17.18 -27.96 -0.51
CA GLY A 83 -17.30 -29.26 0.10
C GLY A 83 -18.64 -29.46 0.81
N SER A 84 -18.99 -30.72 1.06
CA SER A 84 -20.19 -31.14 1.78
C SER A 84 -20.05 -31.12 3.31
N ILE A 85 -18.85 -30.87 3.82
CA ILE A 85 -18.53 -30.84 5.24
C ILE A 85 -17.89 -29.52 5.66
N LYS A 86 -17.99 -29.22 6.95
CA LYS A 86 -17.22 -28.15 7.59
C LYS A 86 -15.72 -28.46 7.45
N SER A 87 -14.95 -27.49 6.99
CA SER A 87 -13.51 -27.63 6.80
C SER A 87 -12.75 -26.39 7.26
N SER A 88 -11.46 -26.55 7.49
CA SER A 88 -10.60 -25.48 7.97
C SER A 88 -9.38 -25.35 7.07
N GLY A 89 -8.95 -24.12 6.88
CA GLY A 89 -7.75 -23.81 6.13
C GLY A 89 -6.96 -22.67 6.75
N LYS A 90 -5.70 -22.56 6.35
CA LYS A 90 -4.78 -21.50 6.77
C LYS A 90 -4.09 -20.93 5.54
N ALA A 91 -4.21 -19.62 5.32
CA ALA A 91 -3.52 -18.97 4.23
C ALA A 91 -2.06 -18.69 4.57
N ILE A 92 -1.20 -18.94 3.59
CA ILE A 92 0.19 -18.49 3.56
C ILE A 92 0.43 -17.69 2.29
N TYR A 93 1.52 -16.91 2.24
CA TYR A 93 1.92 -16.24 1.01
C TYR A 93 3.41 -16.34 0.73
N ASN A 94 3.75 -16.21 -0.56
CA ASN A 94 5.10 -16.11 -1.07
C ASN A 94 5.23 -14.91 -2.00
N VAL A 95 6.39 -14.25 -1.98
CA VAL A 95 6.71 -13.11 -2.84
C VAL A 95 7.83 -13.48 -3.80
N ARG A 96 7.67 -13.11 -5.06
CA ARG A 96 8.71 -13.27 -6.09
C ARG A 96 8.93 -11.95 -6.83
N PRO A 97 10.18 -11.58 -7.13
CA PRO A 97 11.44 -12.20 -6.70
C PRO A 97 11.59 -12.25 -5.18
N LYS A 98 12.22 -13.30 -4.64
CA LYS A 98 12.35 -13.53 -3.18
C LYS A 98 12.99 -12.34 -2.44
N LEU A 99 13.92 -11.64 -3.10
CA LEU A 99 14.59 -10.46 -2.54
C LEU A 99 13.61 -9.31 -2.21
N LEU A 100 12.45 -9.26 -2.88
CA LEU A 100 11.44 -8.21 -2.67
C LEU A 100 10.53 -8.49 -1.48
N LYS A 101 10.56 -9.72 -0.93
CA LYS A 101 9.69 -10.12 0.19
C LYS A 101 9.83 -9.21 1.41
N LYS A 102 11.04 -8.76 1.74
CA LYS A 102 11.30 -7.88 2.90
C LYS A 102 10.72 -6.48 2.77
N TYR A 103 10.35 -6.06 1.55
CA TYR A 103 9.75 -4.76 1.29
C TYR A 103 8.22 -4.81 1.15
N PHE A 104 7.64 -6.00 1.04
CA PHE A 104 6.18 -6.18 1.10
C PHE A 104 5.76 -6.25 2.57
N VAL A 105 5.21 -5.15 3.08
CA VAL A 105 4.85 -5.00 4.49
C VAL A 105 3.34 -5.12 4.65
N GLU A 106 2.90 -6.19 5.32
CA GLU A 106 1.51 -6.37 5.69
C GLU A 106 1.24 -5.70 7.04
N ILE A 107 0.25 -4.81 7.07
CA ILE A 107 -0.24 -4.16 8.30
C ILE A 107 -1.30 -5.03 8.95
N ASP A 108 -2.21 -5.59 8.13
CA ASP A 108 -3.23 -6.54 8.55
C ASP A 108 -3.37 -7.64 7.50
N CYS A 109 -3.45 -8.88 7.96
CA CYS A 109 -3.61 -10.05 7.12
C CYS A 109 -4.43 -11.13 7.82
N PHE A 110 -5.31 -11.77 7.07
CA PHE A 110 -5.97 -13.01 7.50
C PHE A 110 -5.01 -14.22 7.48
N CYS A 111 -3.80 -14.04 6.95
CA CYS A 111 -2.78 -15.07 6.83
C CYS A 111 -2.37 -15.62 8.20
N TYR A 112 -1.90 -16.85 8.22
CA TYR A 112 -1.42 -17.55 9.42
C TYR A 112 -2.47 -17.80 10.50
N LYS A 113 -3.71 -17.32 10.33
CA LYS A 113 -4.85 -17.63 11.21
C LYS A 113 -5.66 -18.79 10.63
N LYS A 114 -6.19 -19.64 11.49
CA LYS A 114 -7.13 -20.68 11.11
C LYS A 114 -8.44 -20.03 10.67
N GLN A 115 -8.90 -20.38 9.48
CA GLN A 115 -10.21 -20.04 8.95
C GLN A 115 -11.05 -21.30 8.87
N THR A 116 -12.33 -21.22 9.20
CA THR A 116 -13.25 -22.37 9.18
C THR A 116 -14.52 -21.95 8.46
N LEU A 117 -14.93 -22.75 7.48
CA LEU A 117 -16.15 -22.53 6.71
C LEU A 117 -17.06 -23.76 6.77
N LEU A 118 -18.35 -23.52 6.97
CA LEU A 118 -19.40 -24.50 6.82
C LEU A 118 -19.61 -24.87 5.34
N PRO A 119 -20.32 -25.96 5.02
CA PRO A 119 -20.72 -26.28 3.64
C PRO A 119 -21.40 -25.08 2.97
N SER A 120 -21.00 -24.77 1.75
CA SER A 120 -21.51 -23.67 0.93
C SER A 120 -21.30 -22.26 1.49
N GLU A 121 -20.67 -22.13 2.66
CA GLU A 121 -20.38 -20.83 3.27
C GLU A 121 -19.41 -20.01 2.40
N LYS A 122 -19.68 -18.70 2.34
CA LYS A 122 -18.83 -17.70 1.69
C LYS A 122 -18.27 -16.74 2.74
N SER A 123 -17.04 -16.32 2.58
CA SER A 123 -16.42 -15.29 3.40
C SER A 123 -15.55 -14.38 2.55
N THR A 124 -15.34 -13.15 3.00
CA THR A 124 -14.40 -12.21 2.41
C THR A 124 -13.32 -11.90 3.42
N TYR A 125 -12.08 -12.08 3.02
CA TYR A 125 -10.90 -11.76 3.81
C TYR A 125 -10.14 -10.61 3.16
N SER A 126 -9.51 -9.77 3.98
CA SER A 126 -8.77 -8.61 3.48
C SER A 126 -7.32 -8.66 3.92
N ILE A 127 -6.47 -8.04 3.13
CA ILE A 127 -5.12 -7.64 3.51
C ILE A 127 -4.98 -6.14 3.38
N THR A 128 -4.21 -5.53 4.28
CA THR A 128 -3.75 -4.15 4.16
C THR A 128 -2.23 -4.16 4.15
N PHE A 129 -1.63 -3.54 3.13
CA PHE A 129 -0.18 -3.59 2.92
C PHE A 129 0.34 -2.29 2.30
N TYR A 130 1.65 -2.15 2.30
CA TYR A 130 2.38 -1.17 1.49
C TYR A 130 3.74 -1.75 1.06
N ILE A 131 4.36 -1.12 0.07
CA ILE A 131 5.74 -1.43 -0.30
C ILE A 131 6.67 -0.46 0.42
N ASP A 132 7.60 -0.98 1.22
CA ASP A 132 8.53 -0.17 2.02
C ASP A 132 9.39 0.73 1.09
N PRO A 133 9.39 2.05 1.30
CA PRO A 133 10.22 2.99 0.55
C PRO A 133 11.72 2.68 0.58
N LYS A 134 12.21 1.93 1.56
CA LYS A 134 13.61 1.46 1.60
C LYS A 134 14.03 0.67 0.36
N ILE A 135 13.08 0.08 -0.37
CA ILE A 135 13.34 -0.58 -1.64
C ILE A 135 14.07 0.34 -2.64
N LEU A 136 13.79 1.65 -2.58
CA LEU A 136 14.39 2.66 -3.49
C LEU A 136 15.86 2.97 -3.16
N SER A 137 16.25 2.81 -1.90
CA SER A 137 17.65 3.01 -1.46
C SER A 137 18.47 1.73 -1.58
N ASP A 138 17.84 0.57 -1.38
CA ASP A 138 18.52 -0.71 -1.31
C ASP A 138 18.73 -1.37 -2.68
N LEU A 139 17.87 -1.07 -3.66
CA LEU A 139 17.86 -1.72 -4.97
C LEU A 139 17.97 -0.70 -6.12
N LYS A 140 18.58 -1.15 -7.23
CA LYS A 140 18.62 -0.34 -8.45
C LYS A 140 17.23 -0.29 -9.11
N PRO A 141 16.83 0.82 -9.74
CA PRO A 141 15.52 0.95 -10.39
C PRO A 141 15.16 -0.17 -11.37
N LYS A 142 16.16 -0.74 -12.08
CA LYS A 142 15.97 -1.84 -13.03
C LYS A 142 15.55 -3.16 -12.36
N ASP A 143 15.87 -3.33 -11.06
CA ASP A 143 15.59 -4.56 -10.31
C ASP A 143 14.20 -4.50 -9.62
N ILE A 144 13.52 -3.35 -9.73
CA ILE A 144 12.20 -3.09 -9.12
C ILE A 144 11.19 -2.91 -10.25
N LYS A 145 10.70 -3.99 -10.83
CA LYS A 145 9.67 -3.93 -11.89
C LYS A 145 8.34 -4.45 -11.37
N ASP A 146 8.26 -5.76 -11.18
CA ASP A 146 7.05 -6.46 -10.84
C ASP A 146 7.24 -7.24 -9.55
N ILE A 147 6.22 -7.23 -8.71
CA ILE A 147 6.13 -8.06 -7.52
C ILE A 147 4.99 -9.05 -7.73
N ASN A 148 5.31 -10.35 -7.68
CA ASN A 148 4.31 -11.39 -7.77
C ASN A 148 4.10 -12.00 -6.40
N ILE A 149 2.86 -12.02 -5.93
CA ILE A 149 2.47 -12.56 -4.63
C ILE A 149 1.53 -13.73 -4.85
N TYR A 150 1.89 -14.86 -4.27
CA TYR A 150 1.17 -16.12 -4.36
C TYR A 150 0.55 -16.42 -3.00
N TYR A 151 -0.76 -16.31 -2.89
CA TYR A 151 -1.50 -16.72 -1.69
C TYR A 151 -1.99 -18.15 -1.85
N THR A 152 -1.76 -18.99 -0.85
CA THR A 152 -2.20 -20.38 -0.86
C THR A 152 -2.94 -20.71 0.42
N PHE A 153 -4.17 -21.24 0.31
CA PHE A 153 -4.84 -21.89 1.43
C PHE A 153 -4.39 -23.34 1.53
N LEU A 154 -3.86 -23.66 2.70
CA LEU A 154 -3.50 -25.03 3.10
C LEU A 154 -4.63 -25.63 3.93
N ASN A 155 -4.86 -26.93 3.79
CA ASN A 155 -5.76 -27.71 4.65
C ASN A 155 -5.14 -27.92 6.03
N ILE A 156 -5.92 -27.81 7.12
CA ILE A 156 -5.46 -28.03 8.52
C ILE A 156 -6.48 -28.76 9.38
#